data_e1b222ebe7935de05ed187aacced89dc
#
_entry.id   e1b222ebe7935de05ed187aacced89dc
#
_cell.length_a   1.000
_cell.length_b   1.000
_cell.length_c   1.000
_cell.angle_alpha   90.00
_cell.angle_beta   90.00
_cell.angle_gamma   90.00
#
_symmetry.space_group_name_H-M   'P 1'
#
loop_
_entity.id
_entity.type
_entity.pdbx_description
1 polymer ?
#
loop_
_entity_poly.entity_id
_entity_poly.type
_entity_poly.pdbx_seq_one_letter_code
_entity_poly.pdbx_strand_id
1 'polypeptide(L)'
;MKRSEINKALRNLEAMCEKYHCYLPPFCHMTPEEWQNAGHEYDEVRDCMLGWDITDFGMGDFKKFGFSLITIRNGCRTNEAKYPKVYAEKLLYLDEGQMAANHFHWFKTEDIINRGGGNVLIRVYNSLPNEEIDYESDVTVHMDGRSFTVPAGTQVKLTPGESIWITQGMYHDFAVEEGTGPVLLGEVSQCNDDNTDNRFNPPVGRFPTIEEDEAPYRLLCNEYPVAK
;
A
#
# COMPACT_ATOMS: atom_id res chain seq x y z
N MET A 1 -10.89 -12.82 6.23
CA MET A 1 -11.49 -11.59 6.81
C MET A 1 -12.99 -11.58 6.56
N LYS A 2 -13.78 -11.01 7.47
CA LYS A 2 -15.20 -10.74 7.22
C LYS A 2 -15.38 -9.45 6.39
N ARG A 3 -16.42 -9.43 5.55
CA ARG A 3 -16.76 -8.22 4.77
C ARG A 3 -17.03 -7.02 5.70
N SER A 4 -17.65 -7.24 6.85
CA SER A 4 -17.87 -6.21 7.87
C SER A 4 -16.58 -5.58 8.40
N GLU A 5 -15.51 -6.38 8.58
CA GLU A 5 -14.19 -5.89 8.97
C GLU A 5 -13.55 -5.06 7.84
N ILE A 6 -13.66 -5.54 6.60
CA ILE A 6 -13.19 -4.81 5.41
C ILE A 6 -13.92 -3.47 5.31
N ASN A 7 -15.24 -3.46 5.35
CA ASN A 7 -16.05 -2.24 5.29
C ASN A 7 -15.65 -1.23 6.37
N LYS A 8 -15.36 -1.69 7.59
CA LYS A 8 -14.88 -0.84 8.69
C LYS A 8 -13.50 -0.24 8.37
N ALA A 9 -12.56 -1.07 7.87
CA ALA A 9 -11.22 -0.60 7.52
C ALA A 9 -11.26 0.46 6.40
N LEU A 10 -12.08 0.26 5.37
CA LEU A 10 -12.24 1.23 4.29
C LEU A 10 -12.82 2.56 4.78
N ARG A 11 -13.83 2.53 5.68
CA ARG A 11 -14.38 3.75 6.29
C ARG A 11 -13.35 4.49 7.16
N ASN A 12 -12.49 3.75 7.87
CA ASN A 12 -11.41 4.37 8.64
C ASN A 12 -10.41 5.09 7.74
N LEU A 13 -10.01 4.46 6.63
CA LEU A 13 -9.13 5.08 5.64
C LEU A 13 -9.79 6.32 5.01
N GLU A 14 -11.09 6.24 4.61
CA GLU A 14 -11.82 7.38 4.06
C GLU A 14 -11.87 8.55 5.05
N ALA A 15 -12.18 8.28 6.32
CA ALA A 15 -12.19 9.29 7.38
C ALA A 15 -10.81 9.93 7.62
N MET A 16 -9.73 9.15 7.52
CA MET A 16 -8.37 9.67 7.62
C MET A 16 -8.02 10.55 6.40
N CYS A 17 -8.43 10.15 5.21
CA CYS A 17 -8.26 10.97 3.99
C CYS A 17 -8.98 12.33 4.15
N GLU A 18 -10.23 12.32 4.62
CA GLU A 18 -10.97 13.56 4.90
C GLU A 18 -10.29 14.43 5.96
N LYS A 19 -9.89 13.82 7.08
CA LYS A 19 -9.23 14.51 8.21
C LYS A 19 -7.96 15.23 7.78
N TYR A 20 -7.17 14.63 6.88
CA TYR A 20 -5.90 15.20 6.41
C TYR A 20 -6.00 15.86 5.02
N HIS A 21 -7.24 16.11 4.54
CA HIS A 21 -7.52 16.80 3.27
C HIS A 21 -6.89 16.13 2.04
N CYS A 22 -6.74 14.79 2.08
CA CYS A 22 -6.34 13.97 0.95
C CYS A 22 -7.60 13.55 0.18
N TYR A 23 -8.13 14.46 -0.64
CA TYR A 23 -9.37 14.22 -1.39
C TYR A 23 -9.22 13.11 -2.43
N LEU A 24 -10.19 12.19 -2.44
CA LEU A 24 -10.18 11.03 -3.30
C LEU A 24 -10.85 11.32 -4.65
N PRO A 25 -10.40 10.69 -5.75
CA PRO A 25 -11.06 10.78 -7.05
C PRO A 25 -12.52 10.27 -7.01
N PRO A 26 -13.40 10.78 -7.89
CA PRO A 26 -14.81 10.39 -7.89
C PRO A 26 -15.08 8.89 -7.96
N PHE A 27 -14.29 8.12 -8.71
CA PHE A 27 -14.46 6.67 -8.81
C PHE A 27 -14.31 5.92 -7.47
N CYS A 28 -13.54 6.47 -6.51
CA CYS A 28 -13.41 5.92 -5.17
C CYS A 28 -14.73 5.99 -4.36
N HIS A 29 -15.65 6.88 -4.74
CA HIS A 29 -16.92 7.06 -4.07
C HIS A 29 -18.07 6.27 -4.72
N MET A 30 -17.80 5.60 -5.85
CA MET A 30 -18.82 4.80 -6.54
C MET A 30 -19.31 3.64 -5.68
N THR A 31 -20.61 3.45 -5.65
CA THR A 31 -21.26 2.32 -4.99
C THR A 31 -21.13 1.04 -5.81
N PRO A 32 -21.32 -0.16 -5.21
CA PRO A 32 -21.37 -1.41 -5.96
C PRO A 32 -22.42 -1.38 -7.11
N GLU A 33 -23.57 -0.72 -6.93
CA GLU A 33 -24.61 -0.59 -7.96
C GLU A 33 -24.17 0.30 -9.12
N GLU A 34 -23.45 1.39 -8.84
CA GLU A 34 -22.88 2.26 -9.89
C GLU A 34 -21.82 1.50 -10.70
N TRP A 35 -20.97 0.70 -10.06
CA TRP A 35 -20.00 -0.17 -10.73
C TRP A 35 -20.67 -1.20 -11.65
N GLN A 36 -21.84 -1.76 -11.27
CA GLN A 36 -22.62 -2.67 -12.14
C GLN A 36 -23.08 -2.02 -13.45
N ASN A 37 -23.10 -0.70 -13.52
CA ASN A 37 -23.53 0.07 -14.69
C ASN A 37 -22.39 0.85 -15.36
N ALA A 38 -21.17 0.77 -14.83
CA ALA A 38 -20.00 1.48 -15.35
C ALA A 38 -19.53 0.87 -16.67
N GLY A 39 -19.41 1.70 -17.70
CA GLY A 39 -18.96 1.32 -19.05
C GLY A 39 -17.44 1.30 -19.20
N HIS A 40 -17.01 1.32 -20.47
CA HIS A 40 -15.60 1.28 -20.88
C HIS A 40 -14.79 2.53 -20.52
N GLU A 41 -15.45 3.64 -20.13
CA GLU A 41 -14.79 4.85 -19.64
C GLU A 41 -14.01 4.62 -18.33
N TYR A 42 -14.29 3.51 -17.63
CA TYR A 42 -13.57 3.08 -16.40
C TYR A 42 -12.58 1.92 -16.66
N ASP A 43 -12.23 1.61 -17.89
CA ASP A 43 -11.30 0.51 -18.19
C ASP A 43 -9.93 0.73 -17.56
N GLU A 44 -9.42 1.98 -17.52
CA GLU A 44 -8.14 2.26 -16.85
C GLU A 44 -8.21 1.92 -15.35
N VAL A 45 -9.34 2.17 -14.69
CA VAL A 45 -9.53 1.84 -13.27
C VAL A 45 -9.44 0.33 -13.06
N ARG A 46 -10.06 -0.47 -13.92
CA ARG A 46 -10.06 -1.94 -13.87
C ARG A 46 -8.70 -2.52 -14.24
N ASP A 47 -8.18 -2.12 -15.39
CA ASP A 47 -6.96 -2.69 -15.98
C ASP A 47 -5.69 -2.33 -15.18
N CYS A 48 -5.67 -1.15 -14.55
CA CYS A 48 -4.55 -0.69 -13.73
C CYS A 48 -4.74 -0.91 -12.22
N MET A 49 -5.80 -1.65 -11.82
CA MET A 49 -6.09 -1.98 -10.42
C MET A 49 -6.19 -0.74 -9.52
N LEU A 50 -6.89 0.31 -9.98
CA LEU A 50 -7.12 1.51 -9.18
C LEU A 50 -8.24 1.28 -8.16
N GLY A 51 -8.27 2.08 -7.10
CA GLY A 51 -9.33 2.10 -6.10
C GLY A 51 -8.96 1.42 -4.79
N TRP A 52 -9.99 0.97 -4.09
CA TRP A 52 -9.89 0.40 -2.75
C TRP A 52 -9.24 -0.97 -2.76
N ASP A 53 -8.43 -1.20 -1.75
CA ASP A 53 -7.77 -2.48 -1.57
C ASP A 53 -7.46 -2.71 -0.09
N ILE A 54 -7.24 -3.97 0.28
CA ILE A 54 -6.93 -4.39 1.64
C ILE A 54 -6.06 -5.65 1.60
N THR A 55 -5.15 -5.77 2.56
CA THR A 55 -4.33 -6.96 2.69
C THR A 55 -4.20 -7.35 4.15
N ASP A 56 -4.26 -8.65 4.43
CA ASP A 56 -3.81 -9.29 5.65
C ASP A 56 -2.63 -10.23 5.36
N PHE A 57 -2.05 -10.10 4.17
CA PHE A 57 -0.98 -10.96 3.65
C PHE A 57 -1.33 -12.45 3.65
N GLY A 58 -2.64 -12.80 3.64
CA GLY A 58 -3.13 -14.17 3.75
C GLY A 58 -2.91 -14.81 5.13
N MET A 59 -2.55 -14.02 6.14
CA MET A 59 -2.22 -14.50 7.47
C MET A 59 -3.44 -14.66 8.39
N GLY A 60 -4.60 -14.08 8.03
CA GLY A 60 -5.84 -14.18 8.80
C GLY A 60 -5.85 -13.39 10.11
N ASP A 61 -4.89 -12.49 10.32
CA ASP A 61 -4.79 -11.62 11.50
C ASP A 61 -4.59 -10.16 11.08
N PHE A 62 -5.64 -9.57 10.52
CA PHE A 62 -5.62 -8.19 10.03
C PHE A 62 -5.31 -7.17 11.12
N LYS A 63 -5.59 -7.47 12.39
CA LYS A 63 -5.30 -6.55 13.50
C LYS A 63 -3.82 -6.39 13.75
N LYS A 64 -3.02 -7.34 13.33
CA LYS A 64 -1.57 -7.35 13.52
C LYS A 64 -0.81 -7.20 12.19
N PHE A 65 -1.25 -7.92 11.16
CA PHE A 65 -0.62 -7.93 9.85
C PHE A 65 -1.61 -7.43 8.81
N GLY A 66 -1.28 -6.32 8.17
CA GLY A 66 -2.08 -5.79 7.09
C GLY A 66 -2.37 -4.31 7.22
N PHE A 67 -2.99 -3.80 6.19
CA PHE A 67 -3.44 -2.42 6.07
C PHE A 67 -4.50 -2.30 4.98
N SER A 68 -5.24 -1.20 4.99
CA SER A 68 -6.10 -0.80 3.87
C SER A 68 -5.44 0.29 3.04
N LEU A 69 -5.73 0.32 1.75
CA LEU A 69 -5.13 1.29 0.84
C LEU A 69 -6.10 1.70 -0.27
N ILE A 70 -5.76 2.80 -0.94
CA ILE A 70 -6.41 3.25 -2.17
C ILE A 70 -5.33 3.55 -3.19
N THR A 71 -5.37 2.87 -4.33
CA THR A 71 -4.56 3.25 -5.50
C THR A 71 -5.28 4.35 -6.26
N ILE A 72 -4.78 5.58 -6.18
CA ILE A 72 -5.39 6.77 -6.78
C ILE A 72 -5.07 6.83 -8.27
N ARG A 73 -3.84 6.48 -8.65
CA ARG A 73 -3.36 6.40 -10.02
C ARG A 73 -2.27 5.36 -10.16
N ASN A 74 -2.23 4.75 -11.34
CA ASN A 74 -1.22 3.77 -11.70
C ASN A 74 -1.12 3.68 -13.23
N GLY A 75 -0.02 3.15 -13.74
CA GLY A 75 0.10 2.65 -15.09
C GLY A 75 -0.14 1.14 -15.17
N CYS A 76 0.14 0.55 -16.31
CA CYS A 76 0.05 -0.89 -16.49
C CYS A 76 1.29 -1.39 -17.24
N ARG A 77 2.21 -2.03 -16.53
CA ARG A 77 3.48 -2.54 -17.09
C ARG A 77 3.27 -3.61 -18.17
N THR A 78 2.19 -4.38 -18.07
CA THR A 78 1.85 -5.42 -19.06
C THR A 78 1.11 -4.85 -20.27
N ASN A 79 0.70 -3.59 -20.24
CA ASN A 79 -0.01 -2.92 -21.34
C ASN A 79 0.35 -1.43 -21.43
N GLU A 80 1.63 -1.12 -21.50
CA GLU A 80 2.15 0.25 -21.58
C GLU A 80 1.67 1.02 -22.81
N ALA A 81 1.38 0.30 -23.91
CA ALA A 81 0.84 0.93 -25.11
C ALA A 81 -0.55 1.55 -24.90
N LYS A 82 -1.39 0.95 -24.06
CA LYS A 82 -2.72 1.46 -23.70
C LYS A 82 -2.65 2.42 -22.51
N TYR A 83 -1.78 2.14 -21.54
CA TYR A 83 -1.66 2.89 -20.28
C TYR A 83 -0.20 3.31 -20.01
N PRO A 84 0.30 4.35 -20.69
CA PRO A 84 1.72 4.73 -20.70
C PRO A 84 2.20 5.46 -19.45
N LYS A 85 1.37 5.58 -18.43
CA LYS A 85 1.74 6.22 -17.18
C LYS A 85 2.82 5.40 -16.44
N VAL A 86 3.94 6.03 -16.10
CA VAL A 86 5.12 5.36 -15.51
C VAL A 86 5.21 5.47 -14.00
N TYR A 87 4.19 6.04 -13.36
CA TYR A 87 4.14 6.30 -11.92
C TYR A 87 2.83 5.83 -11.31
N ALA A 88 2.85 5.62 -9.99
CA ALA A 88 1.69 5.32 -9.17
C ALA A 88 1.61 6.26 -7.95
N GLU A 89 0.41 6.42 -7.43
CA GLU A 89 0.16 7.07 -6.15
C GLU A 89 -0.89 6.28 -5.38
N LYS A 90 -0.59 6.02 -4.10
CA LYS A 90 -1.48 5.33 -3.17
C LYS A 90 -1.59 6.11 -1.86
N LEU A 91 -2.71 5.92 -1.18
CA LEU A 91 -2.88 6.26 0.23
C LEU A 91 -3.08 4.98 1.02
N LEU A 92 -2.36 4.83 2.13
CA LEU A 92 -2.39 3.65 2.98
C LEU A 92 -2.81 4.07 4.40
N TYR A 93 -3.61 3.23 5.05
CA TYR A 93 -4.02 3.41 6.42
C TYR A 93 -3.65 2.20 7.26
N LEU A 94 -2.97 2.47 8.35
CA LEU A 94 -2.67 1.47 9.38
C LEU A 94 -3.23 1.93 10.71
N ASP A 95 -3.92 1.03 11.39
CA ASP A 95 -4.23 1.19 12.81
C ASP A 95 -2.98 0.94 13.68
N GLU A 96 -3.02 1.44 14.89
CA GLU A 96 -1.99 1.13 15.89
C GLU A 96 -1.91 -0.39 16.12
N GLY A 97 -0.69 -0.91 16.12
CA GLY A 97 -0.41 -2.34 16.23
C GLY A 97 -0.39 -3.11 14.91
N GLN A 98 -0.79 -2.49 13.79
CA GLN A 98 -0.64 -3.09 12.47
C GLN A 98 0.75 -2.90 11.88
N MET A 99 1.18 -3.88 11.08
CA MET A 99 2.44 -3.85 10.35
C MET A 99 2.31 -4.43 8.95
N ALA A 100 3.13 -3.94 8.04
CA ALA A 100 3.31 -4.53 6.72
C ALA A 100 4.30 -5.70 6.79
N ALA A 101 4.15 -6.66 5.88
CA ALA A 101 5.12 -7.74 5.73
C ALA A 101 6.43 -7.23 5.13
N ASN A 102 7.56 -7.79 5.60
CA ASN A 102 8.88 -7.42 5.09
C ASN A 102 9.03 -7.86 3.63
N HIS A 103 9.44 -6.95 2.75
CA HIS A 103 9.57 -7.21 1.32
C HIS A 103 10.52 -6.20 0.65
N PHE A 104 10.92 -6.50 -0.59
CA PHE A 104 11.53 -5.54 -1.51
C PHE A 104 10.84 -5.60 -2.88
N HIS A 105 11.14 -4.61 -3.73
CA HIS A 105 10.70 -4.54 -5.11
C HIS A 105 11.86 -4.75 -6.07
N TRP A 106 11.67 -5.58 -7.11
CA TRP A 106 12.68 -5.77 -8.15
C TRP A 106 12.80 -4.59 -9.11
N PHE A 107 11.67 -3.92 -9.38
CA PHE A 107 11.57 -2.92 -10.45
C PHE A 107 11.26 -1.53 -9.93
N LYS A 108 10.24 -1.38 -9.09
CA LYS A 108 9.85 -0.05 -8.62
C LYS A 108 10.76 0.48 -7.52
N THR A 109 10.89 1.79 -7.50
CA THR A 109 11.29 2.56 -6.31
C THR A 109 10.08 3.34 -5.83
N GLU A 110 10.05 3.68 -4.55
CA GLU A 110 8.92 4.39 -3.95
C GLU A 110 9.35 5.34 -2.85
N ASP A 111 8.60 6.43 -2.71
CA ASP A 111 8.63 7.27 -1.51
C ASP A 111 7.46 6.89 -0.61
N ILE A 112 7.74 6.55 0.64
CA ILE A 112 6.75 6.41 1.70
C ILE A 112 6.74 7.71 2.50
N ILE A 113 5.58 8.36 2.54
CA ILE A 113 5.39 9.70 3.09
C ILE A 113 4.39 9.63 4.24
N ASN A 114 4.74 10.10 5.44
CA ASN A 114 3.76 10.23 6.51
C ASN A 114 2.87 11.46 6.25
N ARG A 115 1.61 11.24 5.84
CA ARG A 115 0.64 12.29 5.52
C ARG A 115 -0.09 12.81 6.74
N GLY A 116 -0.01 12.09 7.87
CA GLY A 116 -0.60 12.54 9.13
C GLY A 116 -1.04 11.40 10.03
N GLY A 117 -1.32 11.72 11.25
CA GLY A 117 -1.66 10.77 12.31
C GLY A 117 -0.49 10.45 13.20
N GLY A 118 -0.32 9.19 13.52
CA GLY A 118 0.78 8.67 14.32
C GLY A 118 2.12 8.72 13.59
N ASN A 119 3.13 8.15 14.23
CA ASN A 119 4.44 7.96 13.63
C ASN A 119 4.53 6.56 13.01
N VAL A 120 5.26 6.44 11.90
CA VAL A 120 5.58 5.14 11.30
C VAL A 120 7.05 4.82 11.50
N LEU A 121 7.33 3.55 11.80
CA LEU A 121 8.67 2.99 11.93
C LEU A 121 8.91 2.09 10.73
N ILE A 122 9.88 2.44 9.89
CA ILE A 122 10.23 1.68 8.68
C ILE A 122 11.56 0.98 8.94
N ARG A 123 11.53 -0.36 9.01
CA ARG A 123 12.73 -1.17 9.17
C ARG A 123 13.34 -1.43 7.81
N VAL A 124 14.67 -1.28 7.70
CA VAL A 124 15.37 -1.38 6.42
C VAL A 124 16.54 -2.36 6.47
N TYR A 125 16.73 -3.06 5.33
CA TYR A 125 17.88 -3.93 5.08
C TYR A 125 18.28 -3.85 3.60
N ASN A 126 19.51 -4.16 3.27
CA ASN A 126 19.88 -4.49 1.90
C ASN A 126 19.45 -5.92 1.55
N SER A 127 19.41 -6.25 0.27
CA SER A 127 19.31 -7.64 -0.21
C SER A 127 20.66 -8.15 -0.67
N LEU A 128 20.90 -9.44 -0.45
CA LEU A 128 22.04 -10.17 -1.01
C LEU A 128 21.77 -10.53 -2.49
N PRO A 129 22.79 -10.89 -3.27
CA PRO A 129 22.62 -11.31 -4.67
C PRO A 129 21.69 -12.52 -4.88
N ASN A 130 21.47 -13.34 -3.85
CA ASN A 130 20.52 -14.46 -3.83
C ASN A 130 19.11 -14.06 -3.34
N GLU A 131 18.84 -12.74 -3.23
CA GLU A 131 17.58 -12.17 -2.78
C GLU A 131 17.22 -12.43 -1.30
N GLU A 132 18.17 -12.90 -0.49
CA GLU A 132 17.98 -12.98 0.96
C GLU A 132 18.30 -11.64 1.64
N ILE A 133 17.84 -11.47 2.88
CA ILE A 133 18.13 -10.27 3.67
C ILE A 133 19.62 -10.25 4.03
N ASP A 134 20.27 -9.10 3.81
CA ASP A 134 21.60 -8.81 4.34
C ASP A 134 21.49 -8.25 5.76
N TYR A 135 21.86 -9.04 6.75
CA TYR A 135 21.84 -8.64 8.16
C TYR A 135 23.12 -7.95 8.63
N GLU A 136 24.14 -7.86 7.78
CA GLU A 136 25.50 -7.44 8.16
C GLU A 136 25.86 -6.04 7.65
N SER A 137 25.50 -5.72 6.40
CA SER A 137 25.90 -4.46 5.77
C SER A 137 25.03 -3.29 6.20
N ASP A 138 25.66 -2.16 6.45
CA ASP A 138 24.97 -0.90 6.67
C ASP A 138 24.09 -0.51 5.47
N VAL A 139 22.94 0.08 5.75
CA VAL A 139 21.96 0.53 4.76
C VAL A 139 22.08 2.02 4.54
N THR A 140 22.16 2.46 3.29
CA THR A 140 22.05 3.87 2.94
C THR A 140 20.59 4.28 2.87
N VAL A 141 20.19 5.21 3.75
CA VAL A 141 18.84 5.75 3.82
C VAL A 141 18.79 7.13 3.15
N HIS A 142 17.77 7.35 2.35
CA HIS A 142 17.46 8.64 1.73
C HIS A 142 16.14 9.17 2.31
N MET A 143 16.20 10.30 3.00
CA MET A 143 15.06 10.85 3.74
C MET A 143 15.02 12.37 3.59
N ASP A 144 13.95 12.90 3.00
CA ASP A 144 13.73 14.36 2.85
C ASP A 144 14.95 15.10 2.26
N GLY A 145 15.53 14.56 1.17
CA GLY A 145 16.69 15.14 0.48
C GLY A 145 18.04 14.96 1.20
N ARG A 146 18.08 14.21 2.32
CA ARG A 146 19.31 13.84 3.04
C ARG A 146 19.64 12.37 2.80
N SER A 147 20.92 12.04 2.81
CA SER A 147 21.41 10.65 2.77
C SER A 147 22.29 10.39 3.97
N PHE A 148 22.09 9.27 4.64
CA PHE A 148 22.87 8.82 5.76
C PHE A 148 22.89 7.30 5.84
N THR A 149 23.79 6.73 6.62
CA THR A 149 23.97 5.29 6.75
C THR A 149 23.51 4.81 8.13
N VAL A 150 22.83 3.68 8.18
CA VAL A 150 22.35 3.05 9.42
C VAL A 150 22.70 1.55 9.40
N PRO A 151 22.87 0.91 10.57
CA PRO A 151 23.03 -0.55 10.64
C PRO A 151 21.81 -1.29 10.06
N ALA A 152 22.04 -2.49 9.51
CA ALA A 152 20.95 -3.38 9.05
C ALA A 152 19.89 -3.58 10.15
N GLY A 153 18.61 -3.54 9.78
CA GLY A 153 17.49 -3.70 10.70
C GLY A 153 17.13 -2.48 11.53
N THR A 154 17.77 -1.33 11.27
CA THR A 154 17.37 -0.08 11.90
C THR A 154 15.94 0.29 11.54
N GLN A 155 15.15 0.70 12.55
CA GLN A 155 13.84 1.30 12.35
C GLN A 155 14.00 2.82 12.18
N VAL A 156 13.77 3.29 10.97
CA VAL A 156 13.74 4.72 10.63
C VAL A 156 12.36 5.25 10.96
N LYS A 157 12.28 6.26 11.82
CA LYS A 157 11.02 6.91 12.20
C LYS A 157 10.66 8.01 11.23
N LEU A 158 9.41 8.02 10.76
CA LEU A 158 8.80 9.13 10.04
C LEU A 158 7.68 9.74 10.89
N THR A 159 7.85 11.00 11.27
CA THR A 159 6.77 11.84 11.84
C THR A 159 5.97 12.49 10.71
N PRO A 160 4.77 13.05 10.98
CA PRO A 160 3.96 13.71 9.94
C PRO A 160 4.74 14.74 9.11
N GLY A 161 4.74 14.55 7.79
CA GLY A 161 5.44 15.37 6.80
C GLY A 161 6.76 14.77 6.31
N GLU A 162 7.37 13.85 7.05
CA GLU A 162 8.63 13.21 6.64
C GLU A 162 8.40 12.07 5.64
N SER A 163 9.41 11.80 4.82
CA SER A 163 9.40 10.74 3.80
C SER A 163 10.72 9.99 3.71
N ILE A 164 10.65 8.75 3.27
CA ILE A 164 11.81 7.92 2.95
C ILE A 164 11.70 7.39 1.52
N TRP A 165 12.81 7.45 0.77
CA TRP A 165 12.89 6.81 -0.53
C TRP A 165 13.40 5.37 -0.38
N ILE A 166 12.57 4.42 -0.74
CA ILE A 166 12.88 2.98 -0.81
C ILE A 166 13.41 2.67 -2.20
N THR A 167 14.65 2.24 -2.27
CA THR A 167 15.30 1.86 -3.52
C THR A 167 15.00 0.42 -3.91
N GLN A 168 15.23 0.07 -5.18
CA GLN A 168 15.11 -1.32 -5.64
C GLN A 168 15.98 -2.26 -4.80
N GLY A 169 15.44 -3.42 -4.44
CA GLY A 169 16.15 -4.41 -3.62
C GLY A 169 16.30 -4.06 -2.14
N MET A 170 15.83 -2.90 -1.69
CA MET A 170 15.83 -2.55 -0.27
C MET A 170 14.68 -3.25 0.44
N TYR A 171 14.99 -4.24 1.29
CA TYR A 171 14.01 -4.85 2.17
C TYR A 171 13.48 -3.84 3.17
N HIS A 172 12.17 -3.77 3.27
CA HIS A 172 11.49 -2.91 4.22
C HIS A 172 10.21 -3.53 4.75
N ASP A 173 9.90 -3.21 5.98
CA ASP A 173 8.57 -3.34 6.59
C ASP A 173 8.25 -2.03 7.30
N PHE A 174 6.98 -1.81 7.59
CA PHE A 174 6.58 -0.65 8.36
C PHE A 174 5.50 -1.00 9.38
N ALA A 175 5.55 -0.33 10.53
CA ALA A 175 4.61 -0.47 11.63
C ALA A 175 4.31 0.89 12.23
N VAL A 176 3.15 1.03 12.84
CA VAL A 176 2.80 2.24 13.60
C VAL A 176 3.54 2.22 14.94
N GLU A 177 4.14 3.35 15.32
CA GLU A 177 4.76 3.52 16.66
C GLU A 177 3.67 3.46 17.73
N GLU A 178 3.86 2.61 18.74
CA GLU A 178 2.91 2.43 19.84
C GLU A 178 2.63 3.73 20.58
N GLY A 179 1.36 3.99 20.93
CA GLY A 179 0.91 5.17 21.64
C GLY A 179 0.78 6.43 20.80
N THR A 180 1.00 6.36 19.46
CA THR A 180 0.89 7.53 18.59
C THR A 180 -0.42 7.57 17.78
N GLY A 181 -1.20 6.49 17.82
CA GLY A 181 -2.47 6.34 17.08
C GLY A 181 -2.28 5.98 15.60
N PRO A 182 -3.38 5.83 14.85
CA PRO A 182 -3.34 5.41 13.46
C PRO A 182 -2.64 6.41 12.55
N VAL A 183 -2.11 5.92 11.42
CA VAL A 183 -1.34 6.72 10.46
C VAL A 183 -1.97 6.66 9.06
N LEU A 184 -1.95 7.80 8.37
CA LEU A 184 -2.19 7.91 6.93
C LEU A 184 -0.84 8.10 6.24
N LEU A 185 -0.49 7.16 5.35
CA LEU A 185 0.71 7.23 4.52
C LEU A 185 0.33 7.56 3.08
N GLY A 186 1.21 8.24 2.38
CA GLY A 186 1.22 8.34 0.92
C GLY A 186 2.35 7.47 0.37
N GLU A 187 2.10 6.80 -0.74
CA GLU A 187 3.13 6.14 -1.55
C GLU A 187 3.14 6.83 -2.92
N VAL A 188 4.30 7.30 -3.34
CA VAL A 188 4.54 7.74 -4.71
C VAL A 188 5.64 6.85 -5.28
N SER A 189 5.33 6.12 -6.35
CA SER A 189 6.24 5.12 -6.88
C SER A 189 6.28 5.13 -8.40
N GLN A 190 7.20 4.36 -8.96
CA GLN A 190 7.05 3.88 -10.33
C GLN A 190 5.79 3.01 -10.45
N CYS A 191 5.41 2.67 -11.70
CA CYS A 191 4.24 1.85 -11.98
C CYS A 191 4.21 0.60 -11.09
N ASN A 192 3.11 0.43 -10.36
CA ASN A 192 2.93 -0.66 -9.40
C ASN A 192 2.37 -1.91 -10.05
N ASP A 193 2.92 -3.06 -9.70
CA ASP A 193 2.40 -4.39 -10.02
C ASP A 193 2.55 -5.31 -8.80
N ASP A 194 1.53 -5.34 -7.96
CA ASP A 194 1.52 -6.10 -6.71
C ASP A 194 1.61 -7.63 -6.92
N ASN A 195 1.37 -8.11 -8.14
CA ASN A 195 1.42 -9.54 -8.46
C ASN A 195 2.84 -10.03 -8.78
N THR A 196 3.69 -9.16 -9.35
CA THR A 196 4.98 -9.57 -9.90
C THR A 196 6.18 -8.82 -9.36
N ASP A 197 5.99 -7.76 -8.55
CA ASP A 197 7.07 -6.88 -8.09
C ASP A 197 7.26 -6.86 -6.57
N ASN A 198 6.86 -7.93 -5.87
CA ASN A 198 7.05 -8.05 -4.41
C ASN A 198 7.79 -9.33 -4.07
N ARG A 199 8.96 -9.22 -3.46
CA ARG A 199 9.71 -10.32 -2.84
C ARG A 199 9.51 -10.29 -1.33
N PHE A 200 8.52 -11.02 -0.85
CA PHE A 200 8.26 -11.15 0.59
C PHE A 200 9.26 -12.08 1.28
N ASN A 201 9.68 -11.72 2.48
CA ASN A 201 10.49 -12.55 3.35
C ASN A 201 9.98 -12.50 4.81
N PRO A 202 9.39 -13.60 5.36
CA PRO A 202 9.10 -14.86 4.66
C PRO A 202 8.03 -14.69 3.56
N PRO A 203 7.93 -15.65 2.61
CA PRO A 203 6.87 -15.62 1.59
C PRO A 203 5.48 -15.60 2.24
N VAL A 204 4.62 -14.70 1.79
CA VAL A 204 3.24 -14.52 2.25
C VAL A 204 2.29 -14.32 1.07
N GLY A 205 0.97 -14.35 1.33
CA GLY A 205 -0.06 -14.04 0.35
C GLY A 205 -0.24 -12.53 0.14
N ARG A 206 -1.19 -12.15 -0.73
CA ARG A 206 -1.52 -10.74 -1.02
C ARG A 206 -2.94 -10.38 -0.61
N PHE A 207 -3.91 -11.17 -1.00
CA PHE A 207 -5.32 -10.88 -0.76
C PHE A 207 -5.90 -11.76 0.36
N PRO A 208 -6.77 -11.22 1.23
CA PRO A 208 -7.48 -12.01 2.22
C PRO A 208 -8.51 -12.92 1.57
N THR A 209 -8.81 -14.05 2.22
CA THR A 209 -10.03 -14.79 1.94
C THR A 209 -11.20 -14.07 2.59
N ILE A 210 -12.23 -13.72 1.81
CA ILE A 210 -13.38 -12.92 2.27
C ILE A 210 -14.54 -13.82 2.64
N GLU A 211 -15.09 -13.60 3.85
CA GLU A 211 -16.37 -14.14 4.30
C GLU A 211 -17.43 -13.05 4.18
N GLU A 212 -18.42 -13.27 3.33
CA GLU A 212 -19.48 -12.29 3.03
C GLU A 212 -20.58 -12.33 4.10
N ASP A 213 -20.37 -11.60 5.19
CA ASP A 213 -21.33 -11.46 6.30
C ASP A 213 -22.20 -10.19 6.19
N GLU A 214 -21.85 -9.25 5.31
CA GLU A 214 -22.65 -8.08 4.95
C GLU A 214 -22.38 -7.63 3.51
N ALA A 215 -23.17 -6.69 2.98
CA ALA A 215 -22.92 -6.13 1.66
C ALA A 215 -21.64 -5.28 1.64
N PRO A 216 -20.88 -5.24 0.53
CA PRO A 216 -19.69 -4.42 0.42
C PRO A 216 -20.03 -2.92 0.46
N TYR A 217 -19.29 -2.17 1.27
CA TYR A 217 -19.37 -0.71 1.31
C TYR A 217 -18.83 -0.08 0.03
N ARG A 218 -17.67 -0.56 -0.42
CA ARG A 218 -17.03 -0.28 -1.71
C ARG A 218 -16.54 -1.60 -2.29
N LEU A 219 -16.45 -1.68 -3.61
CA LEU A 219 -15.75 -2.78 -4.25
C LEU A 219 -14.24 -2.58 -4.13
N LEU A 220 -13.53 -3.68 -3.89
CA LEU A 220 -12.08 -3.69 -3.97
C LEU A 220 -11.63 -3.70 -5.45
N CYS A 221 -10.41 -3.29 -5.71
CA CYS A 221 -9.88 -3.16 -7.07
C CYS A 221 -9.91 -4.46 -7.89
N ASN A 222 -9.95 -5.62 -7.24
CA ASN A 222 -10.08 -6.93 -7.86
C ASN A 222 -11.52 -7.47 -7.93
N GLU A 223 -12.51 -6.68 -7.52
CA GLU A 223 -13.94 -7.06 -7.50
C GLU A 223 -14.79 -6.33 -8.56
N TYR A 224 -14.18 -5.42 -9.33
CA TYR A 224 -14.93 -4.67 -10.33
C TYR A 224 -15.55 -5.57 -11.40
N PRO A 225 -16.85 -5.40 -11.72
CA PRO A 225 -17.46 -6.11 -12.82
C PRO A 225 -16.87 -5.68 -14.17
N VAL A 226 -17.00 -6.54 -15.16
CA VAL A 226 -16.66 -6.18 -16.55
C VAL A 226 -17.51 -5.01 -17.02
N ALA A 227 -16.94 -4.19 -17.91
CA ALA A 227 -17.65 -3.06 -18.52
C ALA A 227 -18.92 -3.54 -19.25
N LYS A 228 -19.96 -2.71 -19.19
CA LYS A 228 -21.19 -2.91 -19.98
C LYS A 228 -21.13 -2.20 -21.32
#